data_3db85d58b8cd5e5c41d40abcb6da42ff
#
_entry.id   3db85d58b8cd5e5c41d40abcb6da42ff
#
_cell.length_a   1.000
_cell.length_b   1.000
_cell.length_c   1.000
_cell.angle_alpha   90.00
_cell.angle_beta   90.00
_cell.angle_gamma   90.00
#
_symmetry.space_group_name_H-M   'P 1'
#
loop_
_entity.id
_entity.type
_entity.pdbx_description
1 polymer ?
#
loop_
_entity_poly.entity_id
_entity_poly.type
_entity_poly.pdbx_seq_one_letter_code
_entity_poly.pdbx_strand_id
1 'polypeptide(L)'
;PELETEQSILDTIRQKDRFIHVPYHSFNSFIRVLREAALSADVKAINVTLYRLAKASKVVKALICAARNGKKVTVVIELLARFDEESNIKWSKRLQEAGVEVVFGVEGLKIHSKLVYIQCKSGDIACIGTGNLHEGNAKVYTDYMMMTARPQIVREVKKVFEFISKPFKPVKFRELLVSPNEMKPKILRLISDEIRNAKEGLEAWIKVKINHITDEDVVAKLYEASQAGVKISLLIRGNCS
;
A
#
# COMPACT_ATOMS: atom_id res chain seq x y z
N PRO A 1 8.44 7.42 -18.51
CA PRO A 1 9.74 7.82 -19.08
C PRO A 1 10.73 8.31 -18.03
N GLU A 2 10.32 9.26 -17.14
CA GLU A 2 11.22 9.84 -16.12
C GLU A 2 11.78 8.84 -15.09
N LEU A 3 11.15 7.68 -14.90
CA LEU A 3 11.61 6.64 -13.98
C LEU A 3 12.57 5.63 -14.62
N GLU A 4 12.89 5.79 -15.90
CA GLU A 4 13.75 4.87 -16.67
C GLU A 4 15.12 5.49 -17.00
N THR A 5 15.41 6.71 -16.50
CA THR A 5 16.69 7.41 -16.69
C THR A 5 17.81 6.80 -15.84
N GLU A 6 19.07 7.12 -16.14
CA GLU A 6 20.25 6.71 -15.37
C GLU A 6 20.35 7.33 -13.96
N GLN A 7 19.47 8.29 -13.65
CA GLN A 7 19.43 8.95 -12.34
C GLN A 7 18.91 8.01 -11.23
N SER A 8 19.34 8.27 -10.00
CA SER A 8 18.82 7.61 -8.80
C SER A 8 17.30 7.74 -8.70
N ILE A 9 16.60 6.60 -8.65
CA ILE A 9 15.15 6.61 -8.51
C ILE A 9 14.73 7.05 -7.10
N LEU A 10 15.55 6.78 -6.08
CA LEU A 10 15.30 7.23 -4.71
C LEU A 10 15.38 8.76 -4.63
N ASP A 11 16.37 9.39 -5.27
CA ASP A 11 16.47 10.85 -5.32
C ASP A 11 15.35 11.49 -6.13
N THR A 12 14.95 10.85 -7.21
CA THR A 12 13.80 11.27 -8.02
C THR A 12 12.50 11.29 -7.20
N ILE A 13 12.30 10.31 -6.30
CA ILE A 13 11.14 10.26 -5.39
C ILE A 13 11.25 11.35 -4.30
N ARG A 14 12.46 11.66 -3.82
CA ARG A 14 12.66 12.74 -2.83
C ARG A 14 12.32 14.12 -3.39
N GLN A 15 12.60 14.34 -4.66
CA GLN A 15 12.30 15.61 -5.33
C GLN A 15 10.80 15.81 -5.56
N LYS A 16 10.07 14.74 -5.92
CA LYS A 16 8.64 14.79 -6.24
C LYS A 16 8.00 13.41 -6.08
N ASP A 17 6.78 13.38 -5.60
CA ASP A 17 5.95 12.17 -5.59
C ASP A 17 5.88 11.53 -6.98
N ARG A 18 5.98 10.21 -7.02
CA ARG A 18 5.86 9.43 -8.28
C ARG A 18 4.69 8.47 -8.17
N PHE A 19 3.97 8.35 -9.29
CA PHE A 19 2.87 7.42 -9.43
C PHE A 19 3.13 6.46 -10.57
N ILE A 20 2.86 5.19 -10.35
CA ILE A 20 2.72 4.22 -11.42
C ILE A 20 1.30 3.70 -11.45
N HIS A 21 0.78 3.52 -12.66
CA HIS A 21 -0.56 2.99 -12.94
C HIS A 21 -0.40 1.74 -13.79
N VAL A 22 -0.46 0.58 -13.16
CA VAL A 22 -0.38 -0.71 -13.86
C VAL A 22 -1.74 -1.10 -14.41
N PRO A 23 -1.83 -1.83 -15.53
CA PRO A 23 -0.74 -2.40 -16.32
C PRO A 23 -0.11 -1.43 -17.34
N TYR A 24 -0.59 -0.18 -17.40
CA TYR A 24 -0.19 0.81 -18.42
C TYR A 24 1.22 1.35 -18.20
N HIS A 25 1.66 1.44 -16.93
CA HIS A 25 3.05 1.72 -16.59
C HIS A 25 3.76 0.43 -16.16
N SER A 26 5.06 0.37 -16.41
CA SER A 26 5.86 -0.79 -16.05
C SER A 26 6.01 -0.95 -14.53
N PHE A 27 5.67 -2.12 -14.01
CA PHE A 27 5.94 -2.50 -12.63
C PHE A 27 7.45 -2.60 -12.32
N ASN A 28 8.29 -2.68 -13.35
CA ASN A 28 9.74 -2.67 -13.19
C ASN A 28 10.26 -1.38 -12.53
N SER A 29 9.56 -0.24 -12.67
CA SER A 29 9.91 0.98 -11.97
C SER A 29 9.91 0.79 -10.45
N PHE A 30 8.91 0.09 -9.90
CA PHE A 30 8.89 -0.29 -8.48
C PHE A 30 9.98 -1.30 -8.12
N ILE A 31 10.21 -2.31 -8.97
CA ILE A 31 11.32 -3.27 -8.75
C ILE A 31 12.67 -2.54 -8.68
N ARG A 32 12.84 -1.51 -9.49
CA ARG A 32 14.05 -0.68 -9.51
C ARG A 32 14.23 0.07 -8.17
N VAL A 33 13.15 0.60 -7.58
CA VAL A 33 13.21 1.22 -6.22
C VAL A 33 13.78 0.23 -5.21
N LEU A 34 13.27 -1.00 -5.17
CA LEU A 34 13.75 -2.02 -4.24
C LEU A 34 15.20 -2.45 -4.51
N ARG A 35 15.59 -2.55 -5.78
CA ARG A 35 16.97 -2.90 -6.15
C ARG A 35 17.96 -1.81 -5.78
N GLU A 36 17.63 -0.55 -6.05
CA GLU A 36 18.46 0.57 -5.66
C GLU A 36 18.54 0.66 -4.14
N ALA A 37 17.42 0.51 -3.42
CA ALA A 37 17.41 0.47 -1.97
C ALA A 37 18.28 -0.68 -1.41
N ALA A 38 18.32 -1.83 -2.06
CA ALA A 38 19.16 -2.95 -1.66
C ALA A 38 20.67 -2.66 -1.76
N LEU A 39 21.08 -1.83 -2.71
CA LEU A 39 22.50 -1.54 -3.00
C LEU A 39 22.97 -0.21 -2.37
N SER A 40 22.09 0.75 -2.17
CA SER A 40 22.43 2.09 -1.71
C SER A 40 22.99 2.10 -0.28
N ALA A 41 24.15 2.72 -0.08
CA ALA A 41 24.75 2.95 1.25
C ALA A 41 23.93 3.93 2.12
N ASP A 42 23.03 4.68 1.53
CA ASP A 42 22.09 5.59 2.20
C ASP A 42 20.98 4.83 2.95
N VAL A 43 20.57 3.65 2.46
CA VAL A 43 19.47 2.85 3.03
C VAL A 43 19.96 2.04 4.22
N LYS A 44 19.21 2.13 5.33
CA LYS A 44 19.45 1.39 6.58
C LYS A 44 18.51 0.20 6.74
N ALA A 45 17.22 0.39 6.44
CA ALA A 45 16.21 -0.63 6.64
C ALA A 45 15.12 -0.57 5.57
N ILE A 46 14.47 -1.73 5.34
CA ILE A 46 13.34 -1.87 4.42
C ILE A 46 12.25 -2.70 5.11
N ASN A 47 11.05 -2.15 5.25
CA ASN A 47 9.88 -2.86 5.77
C ASN A 47 8.84 -3.00 4.65
N VAL A 48 8.28 -4.18 4.48
CA VAL A 48 7.33 -4.48 3.39
C VAL A 48 6.19 -5.34 3.88
N THR A 49 4.97 -5.07 3.43
CA THR A 49 3.84 -5.98 3.58
C THR A 49 3.67 -6.80 2.32
N LEU A 50 3.54 -8.12 2.42
CA LEU A 50 3.35 -9.04 1.31
C LEU A 50 2.11 -9.89 1.53
N TYR A 51 1.20 -9.90 0.55
CA TYR A 51 -0.03 -10.68 0.60
C TYR A 51 0.05 -11.89 -0.34
N ARG A 52 0.46 -11.68 -1.59
CA ARG A 52 0.67 -12.71 -2.62
C ARG A 52 2.02 -12.54 -3.26
N LEU A 53 2.72 -13.65 -3.46
CA LEU A 53 4.05 -13.67 -4.04
C LEU A 53 4.08 -14.48 -5.33
N ALA A 54 4.72 -13.94 -6.36
CA ALA A 54 4.98 -14.66 -7.60
C ALA A 54 5.96 -15.82 -7.35
N LYS A 55 5.80 -16.95 -8.07
CA LYS A 55 6.73 -18.10 -7.99
C LYS A 55 8.19 -17.70 -8.17
N ALA A 56 8.48 -16.72 -9.03
CA ALA A 56 9.83 -16.19 -9.31
C ALA A 56 9.92 -14.69 -8.93
N SER A 57 9.41 -14.30 -7.77
CA SER A 57 9.27 -12.91 -7.35
C SER A 57 10.58 -12.12 -7.39
N LYS A 58 10.61 -11.06 -8.20
CA LYS A 58 11.70 -10.08 -8.24
C LYS A 58 11.70 -9.21 -6.97
N VAL A 59 10.53 -8.98 -6.38
CA VAL A 59 10.38 -8.28 -5.10
C VAL A 59 11.14 -9.01 -4.02
N VAL A 60 10.86 -10.31 -3.82
CA VAL A 60 11.55 -11.12 -2.80
C VAL A 60 13.05 -11.21 -3.08
N LYS A 61 13.46 -11.37 -4.35
CA LYS A 61 14.88 -11.38 -4.70
C LYS A 61 15.59 -10.08 -4.32
N ALA A 62 14.93 -8.92 -4.51
CA ALA A 62 15.49 -7.63 -4.12
C ALA A 62 15.61 -7.49 -2.59
N LEU A 63 14.62 -8.00 -1.82
CA LEU A 63 14.66 -7.99 -0.36
C LEU A 63 15.75 -8.90 0.21
N ILE A 64 15.94 -10.09 -0.37
CA ILE A 64 17.06 -10.99 -0.03
C ILE A 64 18.41 -10.31 -0.33
N CYS A 65 18.52 -9.65 -1.49
CA CYS A 65 19.71 -8.89 -1.85
C CYS A 65 19.99 -7.79 -0.81
N ALA A 66 18.96 -7.04 -0.39
CA ALA A 66 19.07 -6.02 0.63
C ALA A 66 19.60 -6.57 1.97
N ALA A 67 19.05 -7.68 2.46
CA ALA A 67 19.47 -8.33 3.70
C ALA A 67 20.95 -8.77 3.60
N ARG A 68 21.34 -9.40 2.49
CA ARG A 68 22.72 -9.82 2.25
C ARG A 68 23.70 -8.64 2.14
N ASN A 69 23.23 -7.45 1.75
CA ASN A 69 24.00 -6.21 1.76
C ASN A 69 23.91 -5.47 3.11
N GLY A 70 23.56 -6.18 4.20
CA GLY A 70 23.58 -5.65 5.56
C GLY A 70 22.45 -4.68 5.90
N LYS A 71 21.37 -4.62 5.10
CA LYS A 71 20.20 -3.83 5.44
C LYS A 71 19.31 -4.62 6.42
N LYS A 72 18.72 -3.91 7.40
CA LYS A 72 17.66 -4.51 8.22
C LYS A 72 16.39 -4.64 7.35
N VAL A 73 15.97 -5.87 7.07
CA VAL A 73 14.77 -6.12 6.25
C VAL A 73 13.72 -6.83 7.10
N THR A 74 12.53 -6.23 7.20
CA THR A 74 11.37 -6.82 7.88
C THR A 74 10.25 -7.01 6.85
N VAL A 75 9.74 -8.22 6.75
CA VAL A 75 8.64 -8.58 5.83
C VAL A 75 7.46 -9.08 6.65
N VAL A 76 6.32 -8.41 6.49
CA VAL A 76 5.04 -8.86 7.05
C VAL A 76 4.32 -9.69 5.99
N ILE A 77 4.08 -10.97 6.25
CA ILE A 77 3.42 -11.90 5.32
C ILE A 77 2.05 -12.30 5.85
N GLU A 78 1.02 -12.21 4.99
CA GLU A 78 -0.29 -12.80 5.25
C GLU A 78 -0.27 -14.28 4.84
N LEU A 79 -0.29 -15.18 5.82
CA LEU A 79 -0.25 -16.64 5.56
C LEU A 79 -1.55 -17.16 4.95
N LEU A 80 -2.69 -16.58 5.34
CA LEU A 80 -4.02 -17.02 4.90
C LEU A 80 -4.44 -16.43 3.54
N ALA A 81 -3.48 -16.14 2.67
CA ALA A 81 -3.74 -15.70 1.30
C ALA A 81 -4.24 -16.88 0.47
N ARG A 82 -5.56 -16.98 0.25
CA ARG A 82 -6.18 -18.07 -0.53
C ARG A 82 -5.42 -18.34 -1.83
N PHE A 83 -5.11 -19.62 -2.08
CA PHE A 83 -4.43 -20.18 -3.27
C PHE A 83 -2.93 -19.89 -3.38
N ASP A 84 -2.31 -19.21 -2.40
CA ASP A 84 -0.88 -18.88 -2.43
C ASP A 84 -0.13 -19.31 -1.17
N GLU A 85 -0.75 -20.11 -0.28
CA GLU A 85 -0.21 -20.53 1.00
C GLU A 85 1.13 -21.25 0.86
N GLU A 86 1.22 -22.23 -0.05
CA GLU A 86 2.46 -22.98 -0.29
C GLU A 86 3.59 -22.06 -0.78
N SER A 87 3.28 -21.15 -1.69
CA SER A 87 4.23 -20.18 -2.21
C SER A 87 4.71 -19.24 -1.10
N ASN A 88 3.81 -18.75 -0.25
CA ASN A 88 4.13 -17.86 0.85
C ASN A 88 5.01 -18.57 1.90
N ILE A 89 4.73 -19.85 2.23
CA ILE A 89 5.55 -20.64 3.14
C ILE A 89 6.95 -20.85 2.58
N LYS A 90 7.06 -21.21 1.30
CA LYS A 90 8.36 -21.41 0.64
C LYS A 90 9.20 -20.14 0.64
N TRP A 91 8.59 -18.99 0.33
CA TRP A 91 9.30 -17.72 0.32
C TRP A 91 9.64 -17.23 1.73
N SER A 92 8.79 -17.47 2.74
CA SER A 92 9.09 -17.09 4.12
C SER A 92 10.35 -17.80 4.63
N LYS A 93 10.50 -19.09 4.38
CA LYS A 93 11.73 -19.85 4.70
C LYS A 93 12.97 -19.24 4.04
N ARG A 94 12.90 -18.97 2.74
CA ARG A 94 14.03 -18.38 1.99
C ARG A 94 14.40 -16.97 2.47
N LEU A 95 13.41 -16.18 2.88
CA LEU A 95 13.64 -14.87 3.47
C LEU A 95 14.36 -15.00 4.82
N GLN A 96 13.89 -15.89 5.71
CA GLN A 96 14.50 -16.16 7.01
C GLN A 96 15.95 -16.67 6.87
N GLU A 97 16.20 -17.61 5.94
CA GLU A 97 17.55 -18.10 5.62
C GLU A 97 18.49 -16.99 5.14
N ALA A 98 17.96 -15.94 4.54
CA ALA A 98 18.73 -14.77 4.10
C ALA A 98 18.90 -13.69 5.19
N GLY A 99 18.42 -13.93 6.42
CA GLY A 99 18.51 -12.99 7.53
C GLY A 99 17.41 -11.92 7.54
N VAL A 100 16.32 -12.13 6.80
CA VAL A 100 15.15 -11.24 6.81
C VAL A 100 14.28 -11.58 8.02
N GLU A 101 13.85 -10.56 8.77
CA GLU A 101 12.84 -10.69 9.81
C GLU A 101 11.47 -10.90 9.17
N VAL A 102 10.85 -12.06 9.38
CA VAL A 102 9.53 -12.39 8.86
C VAL A 102 8.51 -12.35 9.99
N VAL A 103 7.48 -11.51 9.82
CA VAL A 103 6.36 -11.34 10.75
C VAL A 103 5.11 -11.90 10.10
N PHE A 104 4.38 -12.76 10.82
CA PHE A 104 3.15 -13.38 10.33
C PHE A 104 1.93 -12.70 10.92
N GLY A 105 1.43 -11.68 10.19
CA GLY A 105 0.16 -11.04 10.49
C GLY A 105 0.03 -10.42 11.88
N VAL A 106 -1.22 -10.11 12.22
CA VAL A 106 -1.67 -9.68 13.56
C VAL A 106 -2.87 -10.53 13.90
N GLU A 107 -2.91 -11.12 15.08
CA GLU A 107 -4.03 -11.95 15.52
C GLU A 107 -5.35 -11.17 15.47
N GLY A 108 -6.37 -11.78 14.87
CA GLY A 108 -7.67 -11.16 14.64
C GLY A 108 -7.76 -10.11 13.53
N LEU A 109 -6.64 -9.76 12.88
CA LEU A 109 -6.61 -8.78 11.78
C LEU A 109 -5.97 -9.38 10.53
N LYS A 110 -6.52 -9.04 9.37
CA LYS A 110 -5.96 -9.41 8.08
C LYS A 110 -5.04 -8.31 7.55
N ILE A 111 -3.80 -8.67 7.24
CA ILE A 111 -2.85 -7.73 6.61
C ILE A 111 -3.13 -7.66 5.11
N HIS A 112 -3.87 -6.64 4.69
CA HIS A 112 -4.20 -6.42 3.28
C HIS A 112 -3.61 -5.14 2.68
N SER A 113 -2.92 -4.34 3.46
CA SER A 113 -2.18 -3.17 2.99
C SER A 113 -1.02 -3.55 2.06
N LYS A 114 -0.68 -2.70 1.11
CA LYS A 114 0.45 -2.86 0.19
C LYS A 114 1.39 -1.70 0.42
N LEU A 115 2.28 -1.88 1.40
CA LEU A 115 3.16 -0.84 1.90
C LEU A 115 4.62 -1.25 1.81
N VAL A 116 5.45 -0.26 1.49
CA VAL A 116 6.91 -0.33 1.66
C VAL A 116 7.35 0.91 2.43
N TYR A 117 8.19 0.72 3.43
CA TYR A 117 8.90 1.79 4.12
C TYR A 117 10.39 1.57 3.97
N ILE A 118 11.10 2.56 3.46
CA ILE A 118 12.55 2.54 3.27
C ILE A 118 13.16 3.60 4.15
N GLN A 119 13.91 3.17 5.16
CA GLN A 119 14.62 4.07 6.05
C GLN A 119 15.96 4.45 5.45
N CYS A 120 16.17 5.73 5.24
CA CYS A 120 17.38 6.29 4.65
C CYS A 120 18.06 7.30 5.60
N LYS A 121 19.35 7.61 5.33
CA LYS A 121 20.08 8.69 6.03
C LYS A 121 19.62 10.05 5.53
N SER A 122 19.35 10.17 4.23
CA SER A 122 19.01 11.41 3.52
C SER A 122 17.52 11.69 3.37
N GLY A 123 16.67 10.96 4.06
CA GLY A 123 15.21 11.09 4.04
C GLY A 123 14.50 9.81 3.63
N ASP A 124 13.57 9.39 4.47
CA ASP A 124 12.83 8.14 4.32
C ASP A 124 11.86 8.19 3.14
N ILE A 125 11.55 7.02 2.58
CA ILE A 125 10.64 6.86 1.44
C ILE A 125 9.55 5.86 1.81
N ALA A 126 8.33 6.12 1.33
CA ALA A 126 7.21 5.20 1.40
C ALA A 126 6.65 4.88 0.01
N CYS A 127 6.24 3.61 -0.19
CA CYS A 127 5.42 3.22 -1.33
C CYS A 127 4.08 2.69 -0.81
N ILE A 128 2.98 3.17 -1.39
CA ILE A 128 1.61 2.81 -1.03
C ILE A 128 0.90 2.34 -2.28
N GLY A 129 0.49 1.08 -2.32
CA GLY A 129 -0.17 0.48 -3.48
C GLY A 129 -1.59 0.04 -3.21
N THR A 130 -2.43 0.05 -4.25
CA THR A 130 -3.77 -0.57 -4.23
C THR A 130 -3.70 -2.05 -4.58
N GLY A 131 -2.76 -2.45 -5.43
CA GLY A 131 -2.55 -3.82 -5.89
C GLY A 131 -1.43 -4.56 -5.18
N ASN A 132 -1.49 -5.90 -5.20
CA ASN A 132 -0.45 -6.73 -4.62
C ASN A 132 0.92 -6.46 -5.26
N LEU A 133 1.99 -6.55 -4.46
CA LEU A 133 3.37 -6.42 -4.92
C LEU A 133 3.81 -7.70 -5.66
N HIS A 134 3.11 -7.99 -6.76
CA HIS A 134 3.18 -9.22 -7.52
C HIS A 134 3.21 -8.92 -9.02
N GLU A 135 4.27 -9.34 -9.70
CA GLU A 135 4.55 -9.01 -11.11
C GLU A 135 3.45 -9.49 -12.07
N GLY A 136 2.85 -10.65 -11.79
CA GLY A 136 1.74 -11.18 -12.59
C GLY A 136 0.46 -10.36 -12.43
N ASN A 137 0.12 -10.00 -11.20
CA ASN A 137 -1.05 -9.18 -10.92
C ASN A 137 -0.94 -7.80 -11.58
N ALA A 138 0.25 -7.22 -11.58
CA ALA A 138 0.52 -5.92 -12.19
C ALA A 138 0.35 -5.90 -13.73
N LYS A 139 0.25 -7.06 -14.38
CA LYS A 139 -0.02 -7.17 -15.82
C LYS A 139 -1.50 -7.28 -16.16
N VAL A 140 -2.34 -7.58 -15.16
CA VAL A 140 -3.76 -7.92 -15.36
C VAL A 140 -4.69 -6.90 -14.71
N TYR A 141 -4.36 -6.49 -13.48
CA TYR A 141 -5.21 -5.59 -12.70
C TYR A 141 -4.79 -4.13 -12.87
N THR A 142 -5.80 -3.26 -12.86
CA THR A 142 -5.60 -1.81 -12.89
C THR A 142 -5.41 -1.29 -11.48
N ASP A 143 -4.16 -1.05 -11.10
CA ASP A 143 -3.79 -0.61 -9.77
C ASP A 143 -2.86 0.60 -9.82
N TYR A 144 -2.81 1.33 -8.70
CA TYR A 144 -1.92 2.47 -8.52
C TYR A 144 -0.88 2.17 -7.45
N MET A 145 0.29 2.78 -7.59
CA MET A 145 1.28 2.87 -6.53
C MET A 145 1.83 4.28 -6.47
N MET A 146 1.69 4.88 -5.30
CA MET A 146 2.33 6.14 -4.94
C MET A 146 3.68 5.84 -4.28
N MET A 147 4.71 6.58 -4.70
CA MET A 147 6.03 6.59 -4.09
C MET A 147 6.34 8.01 -3.65
N THR A 148 6.64 8.21 -2.37
CA THR A 148 6.73 9.53 -1.76
C THR A 148 7.81 9.61 -0.69
N ALA A 149 8.40 10.80 -0.53
CA ALA A 149 9.25 11.16 0.59
C ALA A 149 8.62 12.25 1.49
N ARG A 150 7.31 12.53 1.33
CA ARG A 150 6.62 13.50 2.19
C ARG A 150 6.65 13.04 3.65
N PRO A 151 7.26 13.82 4.56
CA PRO A 151 7.50 13.37 5.93
C PRO A 151 6.22 12.99 6.69
N GLN A 152 5.08 13.66 6.42
CA GLN A 152 3.81 13.37 7.05
C GLN A 152 3.31 11.96 6.71
N ILE A 153 3.31 11.62 5.42
CA ILE A 153 2.86 10.31 4.91
C ILE A 153 3.84 9.22 5.34
N VAL A 154 5.14 9.45 5.14
CA VAL A 154 6.20 8.49 5.48
C VAL A 154 6.18 8.11 6.96
N ARG A 155 6.01 9.10 7.86
CA ARG A 155 5.86 8.84 9.30
C ARG A 155 4.66 7.97 9.61
N GLU A 156 3.54 8.15 8.91
CA GLU A 156 2.34 7.34 9.14
C GLU A 156 2.46 5.93 8.57
N VAL A 157 3.12 5.75 7.42
CA VAL A 157 3.47 4.41 6.93
C VAL A 157 4.36 3.68 7.94
N LYS A 158 5.35 4.35 8.51
CA LYS A 158 6.18 3.78 9.60
C LYS A 158 5.32 3.36 10.80
N LYS A 159 4.38 4.21 11.23
CA LYS A 159 3.44 3.88 12.32
C LYS A 159 2.59 2.64 12.03
N VAL A 160 2.22 2.38 10.77
CA VAL A 160 1.49 1.14 10.41
C VAL A 160 2.36 -0.08 10.72
N PHE A 161 3.65 -0.07 10.38
CA PHE A 161 4.56 -1.17 10.72
C PHE A 161 4.78 -1.29 12.23
N GLU A 162 4.84 -0.18 12.96
CA GLU A 162 4.93 -0.17 14.43
C GLU A 162 3.65 -0.76 15.06
N PHE A 163 2.47 -0.44 14.51
CA PHE A 163 1.19 -1.01 14.93
C PHE A 163 1.14 -2.53 14.67
N ILE A 164 1.59 -2.99 13.51
CA ILE A 164 1.66 -4.42 13.21
C ILE A 164 2.56 -5.16 14.21
N SER A 165 3.67 -4.54 14.62
CA SER A 165 4.60 -5.14 15.60
C SER A 165 4.09 -5.05 17.05
N LYS A 166 3.23 -4.07 17.36
CA LYS A 166 2.72 -3.80 18.72
C LYS A 166 1.25 -3.36 18.66
N PRO A 167 0.32 -4.29 18.33
CA PRO A 167 -1.08 -3.95 18.04
C PRO A 167 -1.87 -3.43 19.24
N PHE A 168 -1.33 -3.55 20.47
CA PHE A 168 -1.98 -3.08 21.69
C PHE A 168 -1.84 -1.57 21.93
N LYS A 169 -0.94 -0.89 21.18
CA LYS A 169 -0.77 0.57 21.33
C LYS A 169 -1.78 1.31 20.46
N PRO A 170 -2.58 2.21 21.02
CA PRO A 170 -3.47 3.05 20.22
C PRO A 170 -2.63 3.95 19.31
N VAL A 171 -2.94 3.94 18.02
CA VAL A 171 -2.26 4.74 17.01
C VAL A 171 -3.30 5.60 16.30
N LYS A 172 -3.01 6.90 16.16
CA LYS A 172 -3.82 7.86 15.40
C LYS A 172 -3.14 8.19 14.08
N PHE A 173 -3.95 8.22 13.01
CA PHE A 173 -3.54 8.58 11.66
C PHE A 173 -4.28 9.85 11.23
N ARG A 174 -3.57 10.78 10.58
CA ARG A 174 -4.12 12.02 10.04
C ARG A 174 -4.21 12.00 8.53
N GLU A 175 -3.13 11.56 7.88
CA GLU A 175 -3.00 11.50 6.43
C GLU A 175 -3.55 10.19 5.85
N LEU A 176 -3.30 9.06 6.53
CA LEU A 176 -3.75 7.75 6.07
C LEU A 176 -5.12 7.38 6.64
N LEU A 177 -5.92 6.71 5.82
CA LEU A 177 -7.14 6.03 6.25
C LEU A 177 -6.81 4.57 6.53
N VAL A 178 -6.65 4.23 7.81
CA VAL A 178 -6.24 2.87 8.22
C VAL A 178 -7.42 2.12 8.83
N SER A 179 -7.72 0.93 8.28
CA SER A 179 -8.71 0.02 8.84
C SER A 179 -8.02 -0.94 9.85
N PRO A 180 -8.67 -1.29 10.96
CA PRO A 180 -10.04 -0.94 11.38
C PRO A 180 -10.16 0.39 12.14
N ASN A 181 -9.06 1.12 12.32
CA ASN A 181 -8.99 2.26 13.24
C ASN A 181 -10.00 3.38 12.90
N GLU A 182 -9.71 4.18 11.87
CA GLU A 182 -10.48 5.40 11.57
C GLU A 182 -11.00 5.46 10.13
N MET A 183 -10.78 4.42 9.30
CA MET A 183 -11.13 4.46 7.88
C MET A 183 -12.63 4.68 7.66
N LYS A 184 -13.49 3.85 8.27
CA LYS A 184 -14.94 3.91 8.08
C LYS A 184 -15.54 5.25 8.55
N PRO A 185 -15.28 5.73 9.78
CA PRO A 185 -15.79 7.04 10.23
C PRO A 185 -15.35 8.20 9.32
N LYS A 186 -14.11 8.18 8.84
CA LYS A 186 -13.61 9.23 7.94
C LYS A 186 -14.27 9.17 6.55
N ILE A 187 -14.50 7.97 5.99
CA ILE A 187 -15.23 7.81 4.72
C ILE A 187 -16.66 8.34 4.86
N LEU A 188 -17.39 7.95 5.92
CA LEU A 188 -18.74 8.43 6.17
C LEU A 188 -18.79 9.97 6.32
N ARG A 189 -17.78 10.57 6.95
CA ARG A 189 -17.65 12.04 7.05
C ARG A 189 -17.46 12.67 5.67
N LEU A 190 -16.54 12.14 4.84
CA LEU A 190 -16.31 12.66 3.48
C LEU A 190 -17.58 12.61 2.63
N ILE A 191 -18.37 11.53 2.72
CA ILE A 191 -19.68 11.44 2.04
C ILE A 191 -20.64 12.51 2.61
N SER A 192 -20.66 12.73 3.94
CA SER A 192 -21.49 13.75 4.55
C SER A 192 -21.08 15.17 4.15
N ASP A 193 -19.80 15.43 3.93
CA ASP A 193 -19.31 16.72 3.44
C ASP A 193 -19.83 16.99 2.02
N GLU A 194 -19.85 15.98 1.13
CA GLU A 194 -20.44 16.10 -0.21
C GLU A 194 -21.97 16.30 -0.16
N ILE A 195 -22.66 15.65 0.77
CA ILE A 195 -24.10 15.90 1.00
C ILE A 195 -24.34 17.35 1.38
N ARG A 196 -23.52 17.91 2.27
CA ARG A 196 -23.61 19.32 2.68
C ARG A 196 -23.35 20.24 1.49
N ASN A 197 -22.28 19.99 0.70
CA ASN A 197 -21.98 20.76 -0.49
C ASN A 197 -23.18 20.80 -1.47
N ALA A 198 -23.81 19.65 -1.74
CA ALA A 198 -24.98 19.57 -2.59
C ALA A 198 -26.16 20.38 -2.06
N LYS A 199 -26.45 20.31 -0.75
CA LYS A 199 -27.51 21.09 -0.10
C LYS A 199 -27.29 22.60 -0.13
N GLU A 200 -26.02 23.01 -0.14
CA GLU A 200 -25.60 24.41 -0.26
C GLU A 200 -25.54 24.88 -1.72
N GLY A 201 -25.93 24.04 -2.69
CA GLY A 201 -25.90 24.36 -4.13
C GLY A 201 -24.51 24.38 -4.75
N LEU A 202 -23.50 23.84 -4.04
CA LEU A 202 -22.14 23.69 -4.54
C LEU A 202 -22.00 22.43 -5.42
N GLU A 203 -20.95 22.40 -6.23
CA GLU A 203 -20.63 21.19 -6.98
C GLU A 203 -20.25 20.06 -6.01
N ALA A 204 -20.99 18.95 -6.06
CA ALA A 204 -20.80 17.79 -5.20
C ALA A 204 -20.71 16.49 -6.00
N TRP A 205 -19.63 15.73 -5.78
CA TRP A 205 -19.45 14.47 -6.48
C TRP A 205 -18.64 13.44 -5.69
N ILE A 206 -18.93 12.15 -5.94
CA ILE A 206 -18.21 11.02 -5.37
C ILE A 206 -17.82 10.07 -6.50
N LYS A 207 -16.51 9.77 -6.62
CA LYS A 207 -16.00 8.76 -7.55
C LYS A 207 -15.25 7.69 -6.79
N VAL A 208 -15.69 6.43 -6.91
CA VAL A 208 -15.11 5.30 -6.20
C VAL A 208 -14.73 4.20 -7.17
N LYS A 209 -13.50 3.72 -7.07
CA LYS A 209 -13.05 2.47 -7.68
C LYS A 209 -12.65 1.50 -6.58
N ILE A 210 -13.35 0.38 -6.47
CA ILE A 210 -13.18 -0.57 -5.38
C ILE A 210 -13.53 -2.01 -5.82
N ASN A 211 -13.03 -3.00 -5.09
CA ASN A 211 -13.37 -4.40 -5.36
C ASN A 211 -14.81 -4.73 -4.96
N HIS A 212 -15.20 -4.34 -3.75
CA HIS A 212 -16.49 -4.64 -3.14
C HIS A 212 -16.97 -3.47 -2.31
N ILE A 213 -18.27 -3.18 -2.31
CA ILE A 213 -18.97 -2.32 -1.36
C ILE A 213 -20.05 -3.17 -0.70
N THR A 214 -19.83 -3.53 0.55
CA THR A 214 -20.69 -4.44 1.32
C THR A 214 -20.94 -3.93 2.75
N ASP A 215 -20.38 -2.79 3.12
CA ASP A 215 -20.63 -2.17 4.42
C ASP A 215 -21.96 -1.40 4.37
N GLU A 216 -22.93 -1.83 5.17
CA GLU A 216 -24.29 -1.32 5.17
C GLU A 216 -24.36 0.20 5.43
N ASP A 217 -23.56 0.73 6.35
CA ASP A 217 -23.56 2.16 6.65
C ASP A 217 -23.00 3.00 5.49
N VAL A 218 -21.98 2.48 4.79
CA VAL A 218 -21.42 3.16 3.62
C VAL A 218 -22.43 3.13 2.47
N VAL A 219 -23.09 1.99 2.24
CA VAL A 219 -24.13 1.85 1.22
C VAL A 219 -25.29 2.80 1.50
N ALA A 220 -25.84 2.79 2.72
CA ALA A 220 -26.94 3.68 3.13
C ALA A 220 -26.55 5.15 2.95
N LYS A 221 -25.32 5.52 3.33
CA LYS A 221 -24.81 6.89 3.21
C LYS A 221 -24.63 7.34 1.75
N LEU A 222 -24.26 6.44 0.84
CA LEU A 222 -24.21 6.72 -0.59
C LEU A 222 -25.62 6.93 -1.18
N TYR A 223 -26.64 6.19 -0.73
CA TYR A 223 -28.05 6.45 -1.12
C TYR A 223 -28.51 7.82 -0.64
N GLU A 224 -28.23 8.19 0.62
CA GLU A 224 -28.52 9.53 1.17
C GLU A 224 -27.86 10.62 0.31
N ALA A 225 -26.59 10.43 -0.07
CA ALA A 225 -25.87 11.36 -0.92
C ALA A 225 -26.52 11.51 -2.32
N SER A 226 -26.92 10.40 -2.93
CA SER A 226 -27.62 10.41 -4.21
C SER A 226 -28.94 11.19 -4.14
N GLN A 227 -29.73 10.96 -3.07
CA GLN A 227 -30.99 11.67 -2.82
C GLN A 227 -30.78 13.17 -2.59
N ALA A 228 -29.64 13.56 -2.02
CA ALA A 228 -29.26 14.96 -1.81
C ALA A 228 -28.75 15.66 -3.09
N GLY A 229 -28.62 14.95 -4.22
CA GLY A 229 -28.17 15.51 -5.49
C GLY A 229 -26.66 15.38 -5.76
N VAL A 230 -25.91 14.62 -4.94
CA VAL A 230 -24.50 14.32 -5.19
C VAL A 230 -24.34 13.44 -6.43
N LYS A 231 -23.47 13.81 -7.36
CA LYS A 231 -23.15 13.00 -8.54
C LYS A 231 -22.24 11.83 -8.14
N ILE A 232 -22.76 10.59 -8.19
CA ILE A 232 -22.03 9.40 -7.76
C ILE A 232 -21.62 8.53 -8.95
N SER A 233 -20.36 8.15 -9.02
CA SER A 233 -19.81 7.23 -10.02
C SER A 233 -19.05 6.11 -9.31
N LEU A 234 -19.53 4.88 -9.46
CA LEU A 234 -18.96 3.69 -8.82
C LEU A 234 -18.40 2.73 -9.86
N LEU A 235 -17.15 2.35 -9.74
CA LEU A 235 -16.52 1.28 -10.51
C LEU A 235 -16.20 0.13 -9.56
N ILE A 236 -17.10 -0.87 -9.54
CA ILE A 236 -17.04 -2.02 -8.62
C ILE A 236 -16.79 -3.28 -9.42
N ARG A 237 -15.75 -4.04 -9.05
CA ARG A 237 -15.36 -5.26 -9.75
C ARG A 237 -16.14 -6.50 -9.30
N GLY A 238 -16.55 -6.55 -8.05
CA GLY A 238 -17.20 -7.71 -7.43
C GLY A 238 -18.55 -7.35 -6.82
N ASN A 239 -18.78 -7.71 -5.56
CA ASN A 239 -20.06 -7.52 -4.91
C ASN A 239 -20.36 -6.05 -4.60
N CYS A 240 -21.59 -5.66 -4.91
CA CYS A 240 -22.21 -4.42 -4.47
C CYS A 240 -23.57 -4.81 -3.87
N SER A 241 -23.71 -4.71 -2.57
CA SER A 241 -24.93 -5.08 -1.83
C SER A 241 -25.36 -3.95 -0.91
#